data_a86262a19ca933d580de7e584afb7ea3
#
_entry.id   a86262a19ca933d580de7e584afb7ea3
#
_cell.length_a   1.000
_cell.length_b   1.000
_cell.length_c   1.000
_cell.angle_alpha   90.00
_cell.angle_beta   90.00
_cell.angle_gamma   90.00
#
_symmetry.space_group_name_H-M   'P 1'
#
loop_
_entity.id
_entity.type
_entity.pdbx_description
1 polymer ?
#
loop_
_entity_poly.entity_id
_entity_poly.type
_entity_poly.pdbx_seq_one_letter_code
_entity_poly.pdbx_strand_id
1 'polypeptide(L)'
;QMPGVIQVVQAGGQYQIVIGMHAKDVYENLAGDMTFKEGAEENKQTVVNRVIAAMSGSIAPFVYILAGAGLLQGILIIIRMLVDISGTGTAQIYDMISWTPFTFLPVMIAVAASKHFKCNTYTAVWCSLALCNPTWATIAATIAKGTALSFLFVPLTSVTYTATVIPPIIMVAVLAKLEKWVEPKIPDAVTALFTPVICTAVMVPLTIIVIGPISTFAANGLAAGYMAV
;
A
#
# COMPACT_ATOMS: atom_id res chain seq x y z
N GLN A 1 -4.74 -34.80 25.89
CA GLN A 1 -4.65 -34.29 24.50
C GLN A 1 -6.00 -34.51 23.84
N MET A 2 -6.65 -33.45 23.42
CA MET A 2 -7.88 -33.55 22.63
C MET A 2 -7.53 -34.01 21.20
N PRO A 3 -8.29 -34.95 20.60
CA PRO A 3 -8.05 -35.35 19.22
C PRO A 3 -8.20 -34.15 18.30
N GLY A 4 -7.22 -33.91 17.42
CA GLY A 4 -7.17 -32.79 16.47
C GLY A 4 -6.37 -31.56 16.92
N VAL A 5 -5.95 -31.48 18.18
CA VAL A 5 -5.05 -30.43 18.67
C VAL A 5 -3.59 -30.87 18.56
N ILE A 6 -2.80 -30.16 17.78
CA ILE A 6 -1.39 -30.47 17.55
C ILE A 6 -0.54 -29.91 18.70
N GLN A 7 -0.79 -28.70 19.10
CA GLN A 7 -0.04 -28.00 20.15
C GLN A 7 -0.85 -26.88 20.78
N VAL A 8 -0.62 -26.63 22.06
CA VAL A 8 -1.12 -25.43 22.76
C VAL A 8 0.10 -24.62 23.18
N VAL A 9 0.21 -23.39 22.72
CA VAL A 9 1.29 -22.47 23.07
C VAL A 9 0.71 -21.35 23.94
N GLN A 10 1.36 -21.07 25.06
CA GLN A 10 1.02 -19.92 25.90
C GLN A 10 2.09 -18.85 25.70
N ALA A 11 1.72 -17.74 25.07
CA ALA A 11 2.60 -16.61 24.83
C ALA A 11 1.83 -15.29 24.98
N GLY A 12 2.43 -14.33 25.69
CA GLY A 12 1.87 -12.98 25.82
C GLY A 12 0.50 -12.91 26.52
N GLY A 13 0.18 -13.87 27.42
CA GLY A 13 -1.11 -13.92 28.11
C GLY A 13 -2.25 -14.54 27.28
N GLN A 14 -1.96 -15.06 26.11
CA GLN A 14 -2.92 -15.73 25.21
C GLN A 14 -2.60 -17.23 25.10
N TYR A 15 -3.64 -18.04 24.98
CA TYR A 15 -3.52 -19.44 24.61
C TYR A 15 -3.74 -19.60 23.11
N GLN A 16 -2.71 -20.06 22.40
CA GLN A 16 -2.77 -20.37 20.97
C GLN A 16 -2.90 -21.88 20.80
N ILE A 17 -4.01 -22.31 20.19
CA ILE A 17 -4.28 -23.73 19.92
C ILE A 17 -3.98 -23.99 18.46
N VAL A 18 -2.99 -24.83 18.19
CA VAL A 18 -2.60 -25.22 16.81
C VAL A 18 -3.40 -26.45 16.43
N ILE A 19 -4.31 -26.33 15.45
CA ILE A 19 -5.23 -27.38 15.00
C ILE A 19 -4.88 -27.92 13.61
N GLY A 20 -3.90 -27.34 12.91
CA GLY A 20 -3.52 -27.77 11.57
C GLY A 20 -4.51 -27.36 10.48
N MET A 21 -4.71 -28.20 9.45
CA MET A 21 -5.49 -27.87 8.25
C MET A 21 -6.98 -27.69 8.50
N HIS A 22 -7.51 -28.17 9.62
CA HIS A 22 -8.95 -28.07 10.00
C HIS A 22 -9.27 -26.82 10.84
N ALA A 23 -8.34 -25.89 11.00
CA ALA A 23 -8.54 -24.69 11.82
C ALA A 23 -9.72 -23.84 11.32
N LYS A 24 -9.97 -23.81 10.01
CA LYS A 24 -11.08 -23.06 9.41
C LYS A 24 -12.44 -23.66 9.79
N ASP A 25 -12.59 -24.98 9.69
CA ASP A 25 -13.85 -25.68 9.99
C ASP A 25 -14.19 -25.56 11.48
N VAL A 26 -13.17 -25.63 12.35
CA VAL A 26 -13.34 -25.44 13.80
C VAL A 26 -13.74 -23.99 14.12
N TYR A 27 -13.14 -23.02 13.45
CA TYR A 27 -13.48 -21.62 13.62
C TYR A 27 -14.92 -21.30 13.17
N GLU A 28 -15.35 -21.81 12.02
CA GLU A 28 -16.72 -21.61 11.51
C GLU A 28 -17.77 -22.23 12.44
N ASN A 29 -17.50 -23.41 13.01
CA ASN A 29 -18.39 -24.05 13.97
C ASN A 29 -18.44 -23.34 15.33
N LEU A 30 -17.32 -22.79 15.81
CA LEU A 30 -17.26 -22.03 17.05
C LEU A 30 -17.84 -20.61 16.91
N ALA A 31 -17.68 -19.98 15.74
CA ALA A 31 -18.21 -18.64 15.46
C ALA A 31 -19.73 -18.60 15.40
N GLY A 32 -20.40 -19.74 15.14
CA GLY A 32 -21.85 -19.85 15.15
C GLY A 32 -22.48 -19.84 16.56
N ASP A 33 -21.75 -20.30 17.58
CA ASP A 33 -22.26 -20.49 18.94
C ASP A 33 -21.75 -19.49 19.98
N MET A 34 -20.69 -18.74 19.67
CA MET A 34 -20.09 -17.78 20.59
C MET A 34 -20.11 -16.37 20.02
N THR A 35 -20.79 -15.45 20.68
CA THR A 35 -20.51 -14.03 20.58
C THR A 35 -19.13 -13.79 21.17
N PHE A 36 -18.09 -13.87 20.32
CA PHE A 36 -16.79 -13.38 20.72
C PHE A 36 -16.93 -11.87 20.97
N LYS A 37 -16.95 -11.46 22.24
CA LYS A 37 -16.50 -10.13 22.57
C LYS A 37 -15.05 -10.12 22.10
N GLU A 38 -14.78 -9.46 20.98
CA GLU A 38 -13.44 -8.97 20.73
C GLU A 38 -13.01 -8.27 22.03
N GLY A 39 -12.10 -8.89 22.74
CA GLY A 39 -11.37 -8.25 23.83
C GLY A 39 -10.46 -7.22 23.21
N ALA A 40 -11.06 -6.18 22.66
CA ALA A 40 -10.40 -4.92 22.48
C ALA A 40 -10.14 -4.39 23.90
N GLU A 41 -9.04 -4.84 24.53
CA GLU A 41 -8.30 -3.90 25.31
C GLU A 41 -8.06 -2.73 24.36
N GLU A 42 -8.75 -1.63 24.61
CA GLU A 42 -8.36 -0.30 24.14
C GLU A 42 -7.02 0.04 24.81
N ASN A 43 -6.02 -0.74 24.44
CA ASN A 43 -4.66 -0.33 24.60
C ASN A 43 -4.57 0.92 23.72
N LYS A 44 -4.32 2.07 24.32
CA LYS A 44 -4.03 3.35 23.64
C LYS A 44 -2.82 3.08 22.75
N GLN A 45 -3.09 2.47 21.57
CA GLN A 45 -2.04 2.18 20.61
C GLN A 45 -1.39 3.51 20.27
N THR A 46 -0.14 3.64 20.63
CA THR A 46 0.69 4.77 20.26
C THR A 46 0.53 5.00 18.77
N VAL A 47 0.52 6.25 18.31
CA VAL A 47 0.41 6.61 16.88
C VAL A 47 1.34 5.75 16.01
N VAL A 48 2.53 5.45 16.51
CA VAL A 48 3.53 4.56 15.89
C VAL A 48 2.97 3.15 15.68
N ASN A 49 2.33 2.55 16.67
CA ASN A 49 1.77 1.19 16.55
C ASN A 49 0.60 1.14 15.53
N ARG A 50 -0.20 2.20 15.42
CA ARG A 50 -1.24 2.30 14.38
C ARG A 50 -0.63 2.39 12.98
N VAL A 51 0.44 3.16 12.82
CA VAL A 51 1.15 3.27 11.54
C VAL A 51 1.76 1.92 11.15
N ILE A 52 2.43 1.25 12.09
CA ILE A 52 3.01 -0.10 11.86
C ILE A 52 1.91 -1.11 11.50
N ALA A 53 0.78 -1.12 12.21
CA ALA A 53 -0.34 -2.00 11.91
C ALA A 53 -0.95 -1.72 10.53
N ALA A 54 -1.12 -0.45 10.16
CA ALA A 54 -1.59 -0.04 8.84
C ALA A 54 -0.61 -0.46 7.74
N MET A 55 0.69 -0.28 7.95
CA MET A 55 1.73 -0.72 7.01
C MET A 55 1.72 -2.23 6.85
N SER A 56 1.74 -2.99 7.95
CA SER A 56 1.72 -4.46 7.91
C SER A 56 0.46 -4.99 7.23
N GLY A 57 -0.72 -4.49 7.61
CA GLY A 57 -1.99 -4.88 6.99
C GLY A 57 -2.09 -4.51 5.51
N SER A 58 -1.43 -3.44 5.08
CA SER A 58 -1.41 -3.00 3.68
C SER A 58 -0.40 -3.77 2.83
N ILE A 59 0.67 -4.30 3.41
CA ILE A 59 1.75 -4.99 2.67
C ILE A 59 1.50 -6.50 2.57
N ALA A 60 1.04 -7.14 3.65
CA ALA A 60 0.88 -8.58 3.73
C ALA A 60 0.16 -9.23 2.52
N PRO A 61 -0.93 -8.67 1.98
CA PRO A 61 -1.68 -9.33 0.91
C PRO A 61 -0.92 -9.53 -0.40
N PHE A 62 0.13 -8.73 -0.67
CA PHE A 62 0.85 -8.78 -1.95
C PHE A 62 2.32 -9.20 -1.82
N VAL A 63 2.79 -9.57 -0.63
CA VAL A 63 4.17 -10.07 -0.41
C VAL A 63 4.49 -11.24 -1.33
N TYR A 64 3.56 -12.19 -1.50
CA TYR A 64 3.76 -13.34 -2.39
C TYR A 64 3.87 -12.95 -3.86
N ILE A 65 3.18 -11.89 -4.30
CA ILE A 65 3.29 -11.37 -5.67
C ILE A 65 4.67 -10.77 -5.89
N LEU A 66 5.17 -9.99 -4.91
CA LEU A 66 6.52 -9.42 -4.98
C LEU A 66 7.60 -10.51 -4.95
N ALA A 67 7.42 -11.53 -4.12
CA ALA A 67 8.32 -12.69 -4.08
C ALA A 67 8.34 -13.45 -5.42
N GLY A 68 7.16 -13.68 -6.04
CA GLY A 68 7.05 -14.29 -7.36
C GLY A 68 7.71 -13.45 -8.45
N ALA A 69 7.53 -12.14 -8.43
CA ALA A 69 8.18 -11.20 -9.35
C ALA A 69 9.71 -11.23 -9.20
N GLY A 70 10.21 -11.26 -7.96
CA GLY A 70 11.63 -11.40 -7.67
C GLY A 70 12.20 -12.74 -8.13
N LEU A 71 11.45 -13.83 -7.95
CA LEU A 71 11.84 -15.14 -8.45
C LEU A 71 11.94 -15.16 -9.99
N LEU A 72 10.96 -14.59 -10.68
CA LEU A 72 10.98 -14.45 -12.14
C LEU A 72 12.21 -13.68 -12.60
N GLN A 73 12.53 -12.56 -11.94
CA GLN A 73 13.73 -11.77 -12.24
C GLN A 73 15.01 -12.58 -11.99
N GLY A 74 15.08 -13.34 -10.90
CA GLY A 74 16.21 -14.23 -10.61
C GLY A 74 16.44 -15.28 -11.71
N ILE A 75 15.36 -15.90 -12.21
CA ILE A 75 15.41 -16.84 -13.34
C ILE A 75 15.94 -16.16 -14.60
N LEU A 76 15.45 -14.94 -14.91
CA LEU A 76 15.93 -14.20 -16.08
C LEU A 76 17.42 -13.85 -16.00
N ILE A 77 17.92 -13.51 -14.83
CA ILE A 77 19.34 -13.25 -14.60
C ILE A 77 20.16 -14.51 -14.88
N ILE A 78 19.73 -15.67 -14.37
CA ILE A 78 20.40 -16.97 -14.63
C ILE A 78 20.43 -17.29 -16.13
N ILE A 79 19.30 -17.12 -16.82
CA ILE A 79 19.22 -17.36 -18.27
C ILE A 79 20.19 -16.45 -19.03
N ARG A 80 20.29 -15.16 -18.66
CA ARG A 80 21.23 -14.21 -19.27
C ARG A 80 22.70 -14.57 -19.03
N MET A 81 23.00 -15.22 -17.92
CA MET A 81 24.37 -15.71 -17.66
C MET A 81 24.73 -16.91 -18.55
N LEU A 82 23.74 -17.70 -18.98
CA LEU A 82 23.94 -18.89 -19.81
C LEU A 82 23.84 -18.60 -21.31
N VAL A 83 22.97 -17.66 -21.69
CA VAL A 83 22.69 -17.30 -23.08
C VAL A 83 22.49 -15.78 -23.15
N ASP A 84 23.20 -15.12 -24.05
CA ASP A 84 23.01 -13.68 -24.27
C ASP A 84 21.68 -13.39 -24.98
N ILE A 85 20.64 -13.15 -24.19
CA ILE A 85 19.30 -12.77 -24.66
C ILE A 85 19.01 -11.29 -24.44
N SER A 86 19.98 -10.50 -23.98
CA SER A 86 19.79 -9.12 -23.49
C SER A 86 19.16 -8.18 -24.53
N GLY A 87 19.39 -8.40 -25.82
CA GLY A 87 18.82 -7.60 -26.90
C GLY A 87 17.48 -8.10 -27.46
N THR A 88 16.95 -9.22 -26.93
CA THR A 88 15.74 -9.84 -27.49
C THR A 88 14.48 -9.21 -26.91
N GLY A 89 13.41 -9.08 -27.75
CA GLY A 89 12.10 -8.61 -27.30
C GLY A 89 11.50 -9.50 -26.19
N THR A 90 11.80 -10.80 -26.24
CA THR A 90 11.37 -11.74 -25.20
C THR A 90 11.94 -11.37 -23.83
N ALA A 91 13.25 -11.10 -23.74
CA ALA A 91 13.89 -10.69 -22.49
C ALA A 91 13.32 -9.36 -21.96
N GLN A 92 13.07 -8.40 -22.87
CA GLN A 92 12.48 -7.10 -22.50
C GLN A 92 11.06 -7.24 -21.95
N ILE A 93 10.24 -8.12 -22.55
CA ILE A 93 8.87 -8.37 -22.07
C ILE A 93 8.88 -9.02 -20.68
N TYR A 94 9.71 -10.04 -20.46
CA TYR A 94 9.80 -10.68 -19.15
C TYR A 94 10.40 -9.77 -18.08
N ASP A 95 11.35 -8.91 -18.43
CA ASP A 95 11.81 -7.84 -17.53
C ASP A 95 10.67 -6.93 -17.12
N MET A 96 9.91 -6.44 -18.09
CA MET A 96 8.74 -5.60 -17.81
C MET A 96 7.76 -6.31 -16.87
N ILE A 97 7.44 -7.58 -17.13
CA ILE A 97 6.53 -8.38 -16.28
C ILE A 97 7.07 -8.47 -14.85
N SER A 98 8.35 -8.81 -14.68
CA SER A 98 8.97 -8.99 -13.36
C SER A 98 9.07 -7.66 -12.56
N TRP A 99 9.28 -6.53 -13.23
CA TRP A 99 9.35 -5.23 -12.57
C TRP A 99 7.99 -4.55 -12.35
N THR A 100 6.93 -4.98 -13.04
CA THR A 100 5.59 -4.37 -12.95
C THR A 100 5.03 -4.30 -11.52
N PRO A 101 5.08 -5.36 -10.69
CA PRO A 101 4.57 -5.28 -9.32
C PRO A 101 5.32 -4.28 -8.44
N PHE A 102 6.62 -4.10 -8.68
CA PHE A 102 7.42 -3.10 -7.96
C PHE A 102 7.09 -1.68 -8.43
N THR A 103 6.98 -1.47 -9.74
CA THR A 103 6.64 -0.16 -10.31
C THR A 103 5.28 0.34 -9.86
N PHE A 104 4.26 -0.55 -9.87
CA PHE A 104 2.90 -0.24 -9.44
C PHE A 104 2.61 -0.62 -7.98
N LEU A 105 3.65 -0.77 -7.17
CA LEU A 105 3.53 -1.03 -5.73
C LEU A 105 2.57 -0.05 -5.03
N PRO A 106 2.58 1.28 -5.29
CA PRO A 106 1.64 2.21 -4.70
C PRO A 106 0.18 1.86 -4.94
N VAL A 107 -0.15 1.30 -6.11
CA VAL A 107 -1.52 0.89 -6.46
C VAL A 107 -1.95 -0.33 -5.65
N MET A 108 -1.06 -1.32 -5.51
CA MET A 108 -1.34 -2.52 -4.69
C MET A 108 -1.53 -2.15 -3.22
N ILE A 109 -0.70 -1.24 -2.71
CA ILE A 109 -0.84 -0.68 -1.36
C ILE A 109 -2.17 0.06 -1.22
N ALA A 110 -2.57 0.88 -2.20
CA ALA A 110 -3.84 1.60 -2.15
C ALA A 110 -5.04 0.65 -2.05
N VAL A 111 -5.03 -0.48 -2.77
CA VAL A 111 -6.07 -1.51 -2.67
C VAL A 111 -6.13 -2.11 -1.26
N ALA A 112 -5.01 -2.47 -0.67
CA ALA A 112 -4.99 -3.06 0.67
C ALA A 112 -5.31 -2.02 1.76
N ALA A 113 -4.73 -0.82 1.65
CA ALA A 113 -4.97 0.27 2.58
C ALA A 113 -6.43 0.75 2.57
N SER A 114 -7.09 0.76 1.39
CA SER A 114 -8.50 1.15 1.30
C SER A 114 -9.42 0.21 2.10
N LYS A 115 -9.12 -1.08 2.11
CA LYS A 115 -9.83 -2.06 2.94
C LYS A 115 -9.56 -1.84 4.43
N HIS A 116 -8.30 -1.56 4.79
CA HIS A 116 -7.91 -1.28 6.18
C HIS A 116 -8.59 0.00 6.72
N PHE A 117 -8.56 1.10 5.96
CA PHE A 117 -9.15 2.38 6.35
C PHE A 117 -10.64 2.52 6.03
N LYS A 118 -11.25 1.48 5.41
CA LYS A 118 -12.68 1.42 5.06
C LYS A 118 -13.12 2.61 4.20
N CYS A 119 -12.45 2.84 3.08
CA CYS A 119 -12.81 3.82 2.06
C CYS A 119 -13.03 3.15 0.70
N ASN A 120 -13.48 3.91 -0.28
CA ASN A 120 -13.74 3.37 -1.62
C ASN A 120 -12.42 2.96 -2.30
N THR A 121 -12.30 1.65 -2.59
CA THR A 121 -11.10 1.07 -3.18
C THR A 121 -10.82 1.65 -4.58
N TYR A 122 -11.84 1.90 -5.38
CA TYR A 122 -11.65 2.41 -6.74
C TYR A 122 -11.15 3.86 -6.73
N THR A 123 -11.64 4.68 -5.80
CA THR A 123 -11.14 6.05 -5.61
C THR A 123 -9.68 6.04 -5.16
N ALA A 124 -9.32 5.16 -4.22
CA ALA A 124 -7.93 5.00 -3.76
C ALA A 124 -7.00 4.53 -4.89
N VAL A 125 -7.45 3.58 -5.72
CA VAL A 125 -6.73 3.12 -6.91
C VAL A 125 -6.56 4.25 -7.92
N TRP A 126 -7.62 5.02 -8.21
CA TRP A 126 -7.54 6.15 -9.14
C TRP A 126 -6.51 7.19 -8.68
N CYS A 127 -6.54 7.59 -7.41
CA CYS A 127 -5.53 8.50 -6.85
C CYS A 127 -4.12 7.94 -7.02
N SER A 128 -3.92 6.66 -6.74
CA SER A 128 -2.60 6.02 -6.82
C SER A 128 -2.09 5.87 -8.26
N LEU A 129 -2.98 5.53 -9.20
CA LEU A 129 -2.67 5.49 -10.63
C LEU A 129 -2.28 6.87 -11.17
N ALA A 130 -2.95 7.94 -10.70
CA ALA A 130 -2.59 9.30 -11.08
C ALA A 130 -1.16 9.66 -10.65
N LEU A 131 -0.70 9.20 -9.48
CA LEU A 131 0.67 9.40 -9.01
C LEU A 131 1.70 8.57 -9.80
N CYS A 132 1.30 7.39 -10.29
CA CYS A 132 2.16 6.53 -11.12
C CYS A 132 2.08 6.87 -12.62
N ASN A 133 1.31 7.90 -13.00
CA ASN A 133 1.14 8.27 -14.40
C ASN A 133 2.48 8.74 -15.00
N PRO A 134 2.83 8.29 -16.23
CA PRO A 134 4.05 8.73 -16.92
C PRO A 134 4.16 10.25 -17.09
N THR A 135 3.03 10.96 -17.21
CA THR A 135 3.01 12.42 -17.26
C THR A 135 3.58 13.05 -15.99
N TRP A 136 3.25 12.49 -14.81
CA TRP A 136 3.86 12.95 -13.57
C TRP A 136 5.37 12.69 -13.55
N ALA A 137 5.83 11.54 -14.00
CA ALA A 137 7.25 11.24 -14.09
C ALA A 137 7.99 12.26 -14.98
N THR A 138 7.39 12.68 -16.10
CA THR A 138 7.93 13.73 -16.97
C THR A 138 7.98 15.09 -16.28
N ILE A 139 6.92 15.48 -15.57
CA ILE A 139 6.86 16.72 -14.78
C ILE A 139 7.96 16.71 -13.70
N ALA A 140 8.07 15.63 -12.93
CA ALA A 140 9.06 15.48 -11.89
C ALA A 140 10.50 15.56 -12.45
N ALA A 141 10.76 14.92 -13.59
CA ALA A 141 12.05 15.02 -14.28
C ALA A 141 12.37 16.44 -14.76
N THR A 142 11.38 17.20 -15.19
CA THR A 142 11.52 18.61 -15.61
C THR A 142 11.88 19.48 -14.41
N ILE A 143 11.22 19.27 -13.27
CA ILE A 143 11.53 19.98 -12.01
C ILE A 143 12.95 19.63 -11.55
N ALA A 144 13.35 18.37 -11.63
CA ALA A 144 14.70 17.92 -11.26
C ALA A 144 15.81 18.58 -12.11
N LYS A 145 15.49 18.97 -13.35
CA LYS A 145 16.41 19.72 -14.24
C LYS A 145 16.48 21.23 -13.93
N GLY A 146 15.80 21.69 -12.88
CA GLY A 146 15.84 23.09 -12.43
C GLY A 146 14.70 23.97 -12.95
N THR A 147 13.71 23.42 -13.68
CA THR A 147 12.56 24.20 -14.10
C THR A 147 11.56 24.30 -12.93
N ALA A 148 11.34 25.51 -12.42
CA ALA A 148 10.33 25.75 -11.37
C ALA A 148 8.91 25.63 -11.94
N LEU A 149 8.19 24.62 -11.49
CA LEU A 149 6.75 24.47 -11.77
C LEU A 149 5.97 24.65 -10.48
N SER A 150 4.79 25.25 -10.59
CA SER A 150 3.91 25.50 -9.44
C SER A 150 2.49 25.05 -9.74
N PHE A 151 1.81 24.57 -8.72
CA PHE A 151 0.37 24.30 -8.73
C PHE A 151 -0.32 25.28 -7.79
N LEU A 152 -1.22 26.13 -8.31
CA LEU A 152 -1.93 27.16 -7.54
C LEU A 152 -0.99 27.96 -6.60
N PHE A 153 0.11 28.46 -7.13
CA PHE A 153 1.13 29.27 -6.41
C PHE A 153 2.05 28.48 -5.46
N VAL A 154 1.85 27.18 -5.25
CA VAL A 154 2.74 26.34 -4.44
C VAL A 154 3.78 25.69 -5.34
N PRO A 155 5.08 25.83 -5.06
CA PRO A 155 6.12 25.21 -5.86
C PRO A 155 6.05 23.68 -5.73
N LEU A 156 6.14 23.00 -6.87
CA LEU A 156 6.18 21.54 -6.92
C LEU A 156 7.59 21.03 -6.67
N THR A 157 7.70 19.92 -5.96
CA THR A 157 8.96 19.22 -5.72
C THR A 157 9.06 17.98 -6.60
N SER A 158 10.29 17.66 -7.03
CA SER A 158 10.55 16.43 -7.79
C SER A 158 10.47 15.22 -6.87
N VAL A 159 9.32 14.57 -6.82
CA VAL A 159 9.09 13.32 -6.05
C VAL A 159 8.67 12.22 -6.98
N THR A 160 9.33 11.07 -6.88
CA THR A 160 8.94 9.86 -7.60
C THR A 160 8.05 9.01 -6.70
N TYR A 161 6.87 8.63 -7.19
CA TYR A 161 5.90 7.83 -6.42
C TYR A 161 5.94 6.34 -6.77
N THR A 162 6.46 5.96 -7.95
CA THR A 162 6.66 4.56 -8.32
C THR A 162 7.55 3.85 -7.31
N ALA A 163 7.24 2.60 -7.02
CA ALA A 163 7.98 1.76 -6.05
C ALA A 163 8.02 2.32 -4.61
N THR A 164 7.09 3.22 -4.23
CA THR A 164 7.03 3.78 -2.87
C THR A 164 5.92 3.15 -2.03
N VAL A 165 6.12 3.12 -0.71
CA VAL A 165 5.20 2.49 0.26
C VAL A 165 4.48 3.53 1.12
N ILE A 166 5.21 4.50 1.66
CA ILE A 166 4.69 5.44 2.67
C ILE A 166 3.66 6.43 2.09
N PRO A 167 3.93 7.11 0.96
CA PRO A 167 3.01 8.08 0.39
C PRO A 167 1.59 7.52 0.12
N PRO A 168 1.43 6.33 -0.52
CA PRO A 168 0.11 5.79 -0.78
C PRO A 168 -0.66 5.39 0.48
N ILE A 169 0.00 4.91 1.53
CA ILE A 169 -0.66 4.59 2.81
C ILE A 169 -1.23 5.86 3.44
N ILE A 170 -0.42 6.91 3.53
CA ILE A 170 -0.85 8.21 4.09
C ILE A 170 -1.96 8.82 3.24
N MET A 171 -1.81 8.78 1.91
CA MET A 171 -2.81 9.25 0.97
C MET A 171 -4.17 8.57 1.20
N VAL A 172 -4.21 7.25 1.31
CA VAL A 172 -5.45 6.49 1.52
C VAL A 172 -6.03 6.75 2.92
N ALA A 173 -5.20 6.90 3.95
CA ALA A 173 -5.66 7.25 5.29
C ALA A 173 -6.34 8.65 5.33
N VAL A 174 -5.80 9.62 4.59
CA VAL A 174 -6.40 10.95 4.45
C VAL A 174 -7.65 10.89 3.56
N LEU A 175 -7.59 10.13 2.46
CA LEU A 175 -8.73 9.89 1.57
C LEU A 175 -9.94 9.36 2.32
N ALA A 176 -9.75 8.39 3.21
CA ALA A 176 -10.83 7.81 4.01
C ALA A 176 -11.56 8.84 4.89
N LYS A 177 -10.83 9.86 5.37
CA LYS A 177 -11.44 10.97 6.11
C LYS A 177 -12.13 11.96 5.19
N LEU A 178 -11.51 12.28 4.05
CA LEU A 178 -12.05 13.19 3.06
C LEU A 178 -13.36 12.65 2.48
N GLU A 179 -13.41 11.38 2.12
CA GLU A 179 -14.59 10.71 1.58
C GLU A 179 -15.78 10.81 2.54
N LYS A 180 -15.59 10.47 3.82
CA LYS A 180 -16.60 10.61 4.87
C LYS A 180 -17.07 12.05 5.11
N TRP A 181 -16.24 13.03 4.78
CA TRP A 181 -16.60 14.44 4.93
C TRP A 181 -17.31 14.98 3.69
N VAL A 182 -17.00 14.47 2.50
CA VAL A 182 -17.57 14.89 1.20
C VAL A 182 -18.92 14.23 0.96
N GLU A 183 -19.00 12.90 1.19
CA GLU A 183 -20.17 12.09 0.88
C GLU A 183 -21.49 12.65 1.42
N PRO A 184 -21.63 13.06 2.70
CA PRO A 184 -22.90 13.58 3.22
C PRO A 184 -23.29 14.97 2.70
N LYS A 185 -22.41 15.64 1.94
CA LYS A 185 -22.67 16.97 1.36
C LYS A 185 -23.18 16.92 -0.07
N ILE A 186 -23.17 15.76 -0.68
CA ILE A 186 -23.57 15.53 -2.06
C ILE A 186 -24.95 14.86 -2.04
N PRO A 187 -25.90 15.28 -2.89
CA PRO A 187 -27.19 14.61 -3.04
C PRO A 187 -27.03 13.16 -3.46
N ASP A 188 -27.81 12.25 -2.87
CA ASP A 188 -27.73 10.79 -3.07
C ASP A 188 -27.74 10.38 -4.55
N ALA A 189 -28.53 11.08 -5.38
CA ALA A 189 -28.67 10.79 -6.80
C ALA A 189 -27.35 10.87 -7.59
N VAL A 190 -26.37 11.64 -7.12
CA VAL A 190 -25.12 11.92 -7.84
C VAL A 190 -23.87 11.59 -7.02
N THR A 191 -24.04 11.14 -5.78
CA THR A 191 -22.96 10.84 -4.83
C THR A 191 -21.96 9.84 -5.41
N ALA A 192 -22.43 8.78 -6.06
CA ALA A 192 -21.59 7.75 -6.65
C ALA A 192 -20.63 8.27 -7.73
N LEU A 193 -20.99 9.35 -8.41
CA LEU A 193 -20.18 9.99 -9.45
C LEU A 193 -19.30 11.11 -8.91
N PHE A 194 -19.86 12.01 -8.11
CA PHE A 194 -19.15 13.21 -7.70
C PHE A 194 -18.18 12.97 -6.53
N THR A 195 -18.48 12.05 -5.61
CA THR A 195 -17.58 11.75 -4.49
C THR A 195 -16.20 11.30 -4.97
N PRO A 196 -16.05 10.30 -5.86
CA PRO A 196 -14.74 9.89 -6.37
C PRO A 196 -14.00 11.02 -7.10
N VAL A 197 -14.72 11.81 -7.91
CA VAL A 197 -14.14 12.91 -8.68
C VAL A 197 -13.59 14.00 -7.76
N ILE A 198 -14.39 14.47 -6.81
CA ILE A 198 -13.98 15.51 -5.86
C ILE A 198 -12.83 15.02 -4.99
N CYS A 199 -12.96 13.80 -4.45
CA CYS A 199 -11.91 13.20 -3.63
C CYS A 199 -10.60 13.08 -4.40
N THR A 200 -10.60 12.59 -5.64
CA THR A 200 -9.39 12.47 -6.46
C THR A 200 -8.80 13.83 -6.82
N ALA A 201 -9.65 14.78 -7.22
CA ALA A 201 -9.23 16.13 -7.57
C ALA A 201 -8.55 16.89 -6.42
N VAL A 202 -8.92 16.57 -5.17
CA VAL A 202 -8.29 17.14 -3.97
C VAL A 202 -7.09 16.32 -3.52
N MET A 203 -7.22 14.99 -3.48
CA MET A 203 -6.20 14.11 -2.91
C MET A 203 -4.93 14.04 -3.75
N VAL A 204 -5.02 14.03 -5.08
CA VAL A 204 -3.82 13.94 -5.93
C VAL A 204 -2.95 15.18 -5.77
N PRO A 205 -3.45 16.42 -5.91
CA PRO A 205 -2.64 17.60 -5.63
C PRO A 205 -2.13 17.67 -4.19
N LEU A 206 -2.96 17.32 -3.20
CA LEU A 206 -2.54 17.29 -1.79
C LEU A 206 -1.40 16.31 -1.57
N THR A 207 -1.45 15.16 -2.22
CA THR A 207 -0.36 14.16 -2.13
C THR A 207 0.91 14.70 -2.77
N ILE A 208 0.83 15.32 -3.93
CA ILE A 208 1.99 15.86 -4.63
C ILE A 208 2.65 17.01 -3.86
N ILE A 209 1.84 17.91 -3.28
CA ILE A 209 2.34 19.13 -2.63
C ILE A 209 2.79 18.87 -1.19
N VAL A 210 2.08 18.01 -0.45
CA VAL A 210 2.27 17.86 1.00
C VAL A 210 2.78 16.48 1.37
N ILE A 211 2.03 15.42 1.02
CA ILE A 211 2.33 14.07 1.49
C ILE A 211 3.63 13.55 0.90
N GLY A 212 3.88 13.78 -0.39
CA GLY A 212 5.09 13.35 -1.06
C GLY A 212 6.36 13.94 -0.45
N PRO A 213 6.51 15.25 -0.40
CA PRO A 213 7.67 15.91 0.23
C PRO A 213 7.89 15.49 1.68
N ILE A 214 6.83 15.43 2.49
CA ILE A 214 6.92 14.99 3.90
C ILE A 214 7.38 13.54 3.99
N SER A 215 6.83 12.66 3.16
CA SER A 215 7.21 11.25 3.13
C SER A 215 8.65 11.04 2.69
N THR A 216 9.11 11.82 1.71
CA THR A 216 10.50 11.78 1.25
C THR A 216 11.45 12.28 2.34
N PHE A 217 11.08 13.36 3.02
CA PHE A 217 11.86 13.90 4.14
C PHE A 217 11.95 12.88 5.28
N ALA A 218 10.85 12.23 5.64
CA ALA A 218 10.83 11.18 6.66
C ALA A 218 11.68 9.96 6.27
N ALA A 219 11.60 9.53 5.01
CA ALA A 219 12.38 8.41 4.49
C ALA A 219 13.89 8.72 4.49
N ASN A 220 14.27 9.93 4.07
CA ASN A 220 15.67 10.37 4.09
C ASN A 220 16.21 10.51 5.53
N GLY A 221 15.38 10.98 6.47
CA GLY A 221 15.74 11.05 7.88
C GLY A 221 15.99 9.67 8.49
N LEU A 222 15.14 8.67 8.16
CA LEU A 222 15.34 7.29 8.58
C LEU A 222 16.61 6.67 7.98
N ALA A 223 16.87 6.92 6.69
CA ALA A 223 18.07 6.44 6.01
C ALA A 223 19.34 7.06 6.62
N ALA A 224 19.34 8.36 6.89
CA ALA A 224 20.45 9.05 7.56
C ALA A 224 20.68 8.51 8.99
N GLY A 225 19.63 8.25 9.75
CA GLY A 225 19.73 7.64 11.07
C GLY A 225 20.32 6.22 11.02
N TYR A 226 19.98 5.43 10.01
CA TYR A 226 20.54 4.08 9.82
C TYR A 226 22.03 4.12 9.42
N MET A 227 22.45 5.11 8.61
CA MET A 227 23.86 5.25 8.21
C MET A 227 24.75 5.83 9.33
N ALA A 228 24.15 6.41 10.37
CA ALA A 228 24.88 6.97 11.52
C ALA A 228 25.15 5.95 12.64
N VAL A 229 24.62 4.73 12.53
CA VAL A 229 24.81 3.60 13.46
C VAL A 229 25.75 2.56 12.84
#